data_c6cdfc45d6df8855a66473d9e95536d6
#
_entry.id   c6cdfc45d6df8855a66473d9e95536d6
#
_cell.length_a   1.000
_cell.length_b   1.000
_cell.length_c   1.000
_cell.angle_alpha   90.00
_cell.angle_beta   90.00
_cell.angle_gamma   90.00
#
_symmetry.space_group_name_H-M   'P 1'
#
loop_
_entity.id
_entity.type
_entity.pdbx_description
1 polymer ?
#
loop_
_entity_poly.entity_id
_entity_poly.type
_entity_poly.pdbx_seq_one_letter_code
_entity_poly.pdbx_strand_id
1 'polypeptide(L)'
;MRRVCFLGTASNPVEEDRFLAEALELWCVNESHRWLPMGRSPARVFQMHVRDWRESERRYLNGGRLPGGRDHNCFGRDRAHVEYLRTCGVPVYCQRAWPDIPTCVVYPFEAVAAAVGIDLPPFGARRLWATSSFGYMAALLLTEHLQALQADAETAKELDISAVPSDASQAACELHLRGVELPIGTWRERIWEWPNLAYYLGLATGLGIRIVLPESG
;
A
#
# COMPACT_ATOMS: atom_id res chain seq x y z
N MET A 1 -1.08 19.67 5.11
CA MET A 1 -1.47 18.76 4.01
C MET A 1 -0.51 17.58 3.97
N ARG A 2 -1.01 16.37 4.16
CA ARG A 2 -0.24 15.13 4.06
C ARG A 2 -0.10 14.74 2.58
N ARG A 3 1.09 14.36 2.14
CA ARG A 3 1.35 13.95 0.75
C ARG A 3 2.03 12.59 0.76
N VAL A 4 1.38 11.57 0.23
CA VAL A 4 1.85 10.19 0.18
C VAL A 4 2.07 9.78 -1.27
N CYS A 5 3.16 9.08 -1.55
CA CYS A 5 3.43 8.51 -2.85
C CYS A 5 3.56 7.00 -2.76
N PHE A 6 2.72 6.26 -3.48
CA PHE A 6 2.89 4.82 -3.69
C PHE A 6 3.84 4.61 -4.86
N LEU A 7 4.97 3.97 -4.57
CA LEU A 7 5.99 3.65 -5.56
C LEU A 7 5.92 2.17 -5.95
N GLY A 8 5.59 1.91 -7.20
CA GLY A 8 5.54 0.58 -7.79
C GLY A 8 6.86 0.17 -8.45
N THR A 9 6.84 -1.00 -9.08
CA THR A 9 7.99 -1.60 -9.76
C THR A 9 7.93 -1.47 -11.28
N ALA A 10 6.84 -0.93 -11.82
CA ALA A 10 6.64 -0.80 -13.24
C ALA A 10 7.35 0.44 -13.78
N SER A 11 8.03 0.28 -14.91
CA SER A 11 8.74 1.28 -15.70
C SER A 11 9.48 2.39 -14.94
N ASN A 12 10.60 2.81 -15.45
CA ASN A 12 11.58 3.71 -14.85
C ASN A 12 10.96 4.97 -14.24
N PRO A 13 10.67 5.04 -12.94
CA PRO A 13 10.12 6.24 -12.31
C PRO A 13 11.15 7.35 -12.12
N VAL A 14 12.41 7.10 -12.47
CA VAL A 14 13.55 7.99 -12.22
C VAL A 14 13.52 9.25 -13.10
N GLU A 15 12.81 9.23 -14.22
CA GLU A 15 12.70 10.40 -15.07
C GLU A 15 11.88 11.56 -14.48
N GLU A 16 11.17 11.29 -13.36
CA GLU A 16 10.35 12.29 -12.69
C GLU A 16 10.96 12.76 -11.35
N ASP A 17 12.25 13.01 -11.29
CA ASP A 17 12.97 13.53 -10.10
C ASP A 17 12.29 14.74 -9.43
N ARG A 18 11.53 15.53 -10.19
CA ARG A 18 10.76 16.65 -9.65
C ARG A 18 9.77 16.26 -8.57
N PHE A 19 9.09 15.12 -8.72
CA PHE A 19 8.05 14.67 -7.78
C PHE A 19 8.63 13.98 -6.56
N LEU A 20 9.79 13.35 -6.70
CA LEU A 20 10.48 12.70 -5.59
C LEU A 20 11.30 13.71 -4.75
N ALA A 21 11.64 14.87 -5.32
CA ALA A 21 12.34 15.94 -4.60
C ALA A 21 11.47 16.66 -3.56
N GLU A 22 10.15 16.66 -3.74
CA GLU A 22 9.24 17.25 -2.79
C GLU A 22 9.05 16.34 -1.57
N ALA A 23 8.65 16.92 -0.43
CA ALA A 23 8.49 16.19 0.84
C ALA A 23 7.30 15.22 0.81
N LEU A 24 7.39 14.17 -0.02
CA LEU A 24 6.43 13.09 -0.11
C LEU A 24 6.79 11.99 0.89
N GLU A 25 5.80 11.47 1.57
CA GLU A 25 5.91 10.24 2.34
C GLU A 25 5.91 9.05 1.35
N LEU A 26 7.08 8.47 1.09
CA LEU A 26 7.24 7.42 0.09
C LEU A 26 6.89 6.06 0.68
N TRP A 27 5.93 5.37 0.08
CA TRP A 27 5.55 4.01 0.43
C TRP A 27 5.95 3.07 -0.71
N CYS A 28 6.92 2.24 -0.45
CA CYS A 28 7.43 1.29 -1.45
C CYS A 28 6.69 -0.05 -1.38
N VAL A 29 6.43 -0.64 -2.54
CA VAL A 29 5.92 -2.02 -2.64
C VAL A 29 7.02 -2.95 -3.14
N ASN A 30 7.19 -4.09 -2.47
CA ASN A 30 8.18 -5.10 -2.85
C ASN A 30 9.57 -4.48 -3.09
N GLU A 31 10.17 -4.71 -4.27
CA GLU A 31 11.50 -4.22 -4.65
C GLU A 31 11.53 -2.78 -5.16
N SER A 32 10.42 -2.04 -5.12
CA SER A 32 10.36 -0.68 -5.68
C SER A 32 11.31 0.32 -4.99
N HIS A 33 11.79 -0.01 -3.78
CA HIS A 33 12.85 0.76 -3.12
C HIS A 33 14.12 0.93 -3.98
N ARG A 34 14.36 0.04 -4.95
CA ARG A 34 15.50 0.11 -5.89
C ARG A 34 15.42 1.29 -6.84
N TRP A 35 14.24 1.84 -7.01
CA TRP A 35 13.96 2.99 -7.88
C TRP A 35 13.97 4.32 -7.13
N LEU A 36 14.31 4.29 -5.84
CA LEU A 36 14.44 5.53 -5.08
C LEU A 36 15.67 6.31 -5.54
N PRO A 37 15.56 7.63 -5.66
CA PRO A 37 16.72 8.48 -5.89
C PRO A 37 17.79 8.29 -4.83
N MET A 38 19.04 8.50 -5.18
CA MET A 38 20.16 8.39 -4.26
C MET A 38 19.95 9.29 -3.02
N GLY A 39 20.13 8.71 -1.83
CA GLY A 39 19.96 9.42 -0.57
C GLY A 39 18.51 9.53 -0.07
N ARG A 40 17.55 8.98 -0.81
CA ARG A 40 16.15 8.90 -0.37
C ARG A 40 15.86 7.56 0.27
N SER A 41 15.11 7.59 1.38
CA SER A 41 14.59 6.40 2.03
C SER A 41 13.07 6.41 1.98
N PRO A 42 12.41 5.24 1.88
CA PRO A 42 10.97 5.20 2.01
C PRO A 42 10.57 5.47 3.45
N ALA A 43 9.35 5.96 3.65
CA ALA A 43 8.74 6.01 4.97
C ALA A 43 8.25 4.63 5.41
N ARG A 44 7.85 3.79 4.46
CA ARG A 44 7.32 2.44 4.69
C ARG A 44 7.61 1.53 3.50
N VAL A 45 7.75 0.23 3.79
CA VAL A 45 7.84 -0.82 2.76
C VAL A 45 6.69 -1.81 2.98
N PHE A 46 6.04 -2.22 1.90
CA PHE A 46 4.97 -3.22 1.91
C PHE A 46 5.45 -4.48 1.20
N GLN A 47 5.71 -5.51 1.98
CA GLN A 47 6.11 -6.82 1.50
C GLN A 47 4.99 -7.83 1.77
N MET A 48 3.95 -7.77 0.94
CA MET A 48 2.75 -8.57 1.11
C MET A 48 2.85 -9.97 0.50
N HIS A 49 3.95 -10.29 -0.17
CA HIS A 49 4.20 -11.63 -0.68
C HIS A 49 4.76 -12.55 0.40
N VAL A 50 4.60 -13.85 0.19
CA VAL A 50 5.21 -14.86 1.05
C VAL A 50 6.72 -14.94 0.81
N ARG A 51 7.46 -15.35 1.82
CA ARG A 51 8.91 -15.49 1.71
C ARG A 51 9.34 -16.80 1.05
N ASP A 52 8.65 -17.88 1.35
CA ASP A 52 8.99 -19.23 0.90
C ASP A 52 8.04 -19.67 -0.22
N TRP A 53 8.61 -20.16 -1.33
CA TRP A 53 7.84 -20.69 -2.47
C TRP A 53 6.95 -21.88 -2.09
N ARG A 54 7.37 -22.72 -1.14
CA ARG A 54 6.57 -23.86 -0.64
C ARG A 54 5.30 -23.39 0.08
N GLU A 55 5.37 -22.24 0.72
CA GLU A 55 4.20 -21.62 1.31
C GLU A 55 3.27 -21.06 0.24
N SER A 56 3.84 -20.47 -0.80
CA SER A 56 3.11 -20.03 -1.98
C SER A 56 2.39 -21.20 -2.65
N GLU A 57 3.09 -22.30 -2.95
CA GLU A 57 2.50 -23.51 -3.53
C GLU A 57 1.32 -24.05 -2.71
N ARG A 58 1.48 -24.16 -1.40
CA ARG A 58 0.40 -24.63 -0.51
C ARG A 58 -0.85 -23.76 -0.56
N ARG A 59 -0.70 -22.46 -0.75
CA ARG A 59 -1.83 -21.55 -0.90
C ARG A 59 -2.56 -21.71 -2.22
N TYR A 60 -1.83 -22.00 -3.28
CA TYR A 60 -2.39 -22.19 -4.63
C TYR A 60 -2.98 -23.58 -4.85
N LEU A 61 -2.45 -24.62 -4.21
CA LEU A 61 -2.98 -25.98 -4.31
C LEU A 61 -4.40 -26.14 -3.75
N ASN A 62 -4.81 -25.24 -2.87
CA ASN A 62 -6.17 -25.21 -2.32
C ASN A 62 -7.19 -24.43 -3.18
N GLY A 63 -6.83 -23.90 -4.36
CA GLY A 63 -7.78 -23.11 -5.13
C GLY A 63 -7.40 -22.73 -6.57
N GLY A 64 -6.29 -23.15 -7.09
CA GLY A 64 -6.02 -22.89 -8.51
C GLY A 64 -4.55 -22.64 -8.84
N ARG A 65 -4.05 -23.37 -9.82
CA ARG A 65 -2.77 -23.11 -10.46
C ARG A 65 -2.82 -21.78 -11.20
N LEU A 66 -1.91 -20.86 -10.89
CA LEU A 66 -1.60 -19.78 -11.82
C LEU A 66 -1.06 -20.38 -13.12
N PRO A 67 -1.59 -20.03 -14.29
CA PRO A 67 -1.04 -20.47 -15.56
C PRO A 67 0.37 -19.90 -15.72
N GLY A 68 1.37 -20.77 -15.82
CA GLY A 68 2.73 -20.37 -16.11
C GLY A 68 3.80 -20.75 -15.10
N GLY A 69 3.44 -21.34 -13.95
CA GLY A 69 4.41 -22.02 -13.06
C GLY A 69 5.58 -21.18 -12.54
N ARG A 70 5.50 -19.87 -12.59
CA ARG A 70 6.57 -18.98 -12.10
C ARG A 70 6.25 -18.49 -10.71
N ASP A 71 7.18 -18.75 -9.79
CA ASP A 71 7.15 -18.37 -8.36
C ASP A 71 7.31 -16.86 -8.15
N HIS A 72 6.56 -16.03 -8.87
CA HIS A 72 6.73 -14.58 -8.84
C HIS A 72 6.36 -13.92 -7.50
N ASN A 73 5.67 -14.63 -6.63
CA ASN A 73 5.14 -14.08 -5.39
C ASN A 73 5.96 -14.46 -4.14
N CYS A 74 7.22 -14.86 -4.31
CA CYS A 74 8.10 -15.23 -3.20
C CYS A 74 9.34 -14.35 -3.17
N PHE A 75 9.47 -13.53 -2.11
CA PHE A 75 10.58 -12.59 -2.00
C PHE A 75 11.87 -13.20 -1.43
N GLY A 76 11.81 -14.37 -0.81
CA GLY A 76 12.97 -14.98 -0.13
C GLY A 76 14.10 -15.43 -1.06
N ARG A 77 13.85 -15.51 -2.37
CA ARG A 77 14.89 -15.82 -3.37
C ARG A 77 15.76 -14.62 -3.74
N ASP A 78 15.25 -13.41 -3.57
CA ASP A 78 15.99 -12.18 -3.80
C ASP A 78 16.79 -11.81 -2.56
N ARG A 79 18.02 -12.27 -2.49
CA ARG A 79 18.89 -12.07 -1.33
C ARG A 79 19.16 -10.58 -1.07
N ALA A 80 19.33 -9.78 -2.11
CA ALA A 80 19.58 -8.36 -1.98
C ALA A 80 18.37 -7.63 -1.41
N HIS A 81 17.16 -8.00 -1.84
CA HIS A 81 15.93 -7.45 -1.28
C HIS A 81 15.72 -7.89 0.17
N VAL A 82 15.94 -9.15 0.50
CA VAL A 82 15.87 -9.63 1.89
C VAL A 82 16.84 -8.87 2.79
N GLU A 83 18.07 -8.65 2.33
CA GLU A 83 19.07 -7.90 3.10
C GLU A 83 18.67 -6.44 3.26
N TYR A 84 18.10 -5.83 2.23
CA TYR A 84 17.52 -4.50 2.34
C TYR A 84 16.43 -4.45 3.42
N LEU A 85 15.47 -5.38 3.42
CA LEU A 85 14.41 -5.44 4.42
C LEU A 85 14.92 -5.59 5.86
N ARG A 86 16.07 -6.26 6.03
CA ARG A 86 16.73 -6.41 7.34
C ARG A 86 17.37 -5.13 7.85
N THR A 87 17.82 -4.28 6.95
CA THR A 87 18.70 -3.15 7.26
C THR A 87 18.09 -1.78 6.98
N CYS A 88 16.93 -1.71 6.33
CA CYS A 88 16.33 -0.45 5.87
C CYS A 88 15.92 0.51 7.01
N GLY A 89 15.72 0.02 8.23
CA GLY A 89 15.42 0.85 9.40
C GLY A 89 14.01 1.46 9.43
N VAL A 90 13.19 1.22 8.41
CA VAL A 90 11.82 1.74 8.30
C VAL A 90 10.79 0.61 8.49
N PRO A 91 9.53 0.92 8.87
CA PRO A 91 8.50 -0.10 9.01
C PRO A 91 8.30 -0.92 7.74
N VAL A 92 8.39 -2.26 7.87
CA VAL A 92 8.15 -3.23 6.79
C VAL A 92 6.85 -3.96 7.07
N TYR A 93 5.79 -3.60 6.36
CA TYR A 93 4.48 -4.24 6.51
C TYR A 93 4.46 -5.58 5.80
N CYS A 94 4.19 -6.63 6.55
CA CYS A 94 4.18 -8.02 6.08
C CYS A 94 2.88 -8.73 6.46
N GLN A 95 2.57 -9.83 5.79
CA GLN A 95 1.42 -10.67 6.15
C GLN A 95 1.57 -11.34 7.53
N ARG A 96 2.81 -11.53 7.99
CA ARG A 96 3.16 -12.09 9.29
C ARG A 96 4.50 -11.57 9.76
N ALA A 97 4.79 -11.72 11.04
CA ALA A 97 6.09 -11.37 11.60
C ALA A 97 7.22 -12.23 11.00
N TRP A 98 8.33 -11.58 10.73
CA TRP A 98 9.59 -12.17 10.31
C TRP A 98 10.66 -11.77 11.32
N PRO A 99 11.11 -12.70 12.20
CA PRO A 99 12.03 -12.36 13.30
C PRO A 99 13.37 -11.77 12.85
N ASP A 100 13.80 -12.08 11.63
CA ASP A 100 15.04 -11.59 11.03
C ASP A 100 14.90 -10.25 10.28
N ILE A 101 13.71 -9.65 10.32
CA ILE A 101 13.45 -8.28 9.83
C ILE A 101 13.04 -7.42 11.02
N PRO A 102 13.99 -6.67 11.62
CA PRO A 102 13.77 -6.00 12.91
C PRO A 102 12.61 -5.00 12.93
N THR A 103 12.33 -4.39 11.80
CA THR A 103 11.25 -3.40 11.63
C THR A 103 9.98 -4.00 11.04
N CYS A 104 9.84 -5.34 11.06
CA CYS A 104 8.66 -6.02 10.53
C CYS A 104 7.41 -5.69 11.35
N VAL A 105 6.41 -5.17 10.67
CA VAL A 105 5.08 -4.88 11.20
C VAL A 105 4.10 -5.85 10.55
N VAL A 106 3.37 -6.61 11.36
CA VAL A 106 2.26 -7.41 10.83
C VAL A 106 1.18 -6.44 10.36
N TYR A 107 0.78 -6.55 9.10
CA TYR A 107 -0.27 -5.69 8.56
C TYR A 107 -1.56 -5.87 9.40
N PRO A 108 -2.21 -4.79 9.85
CA PRO A 108 -3.36 -4.85 10.76
C PRO A 108 -4.66 -5.18 9.99
N PHE A 109 -4.75 -6.40 9.46
CA PHE A 109 -5.81 -6.84 8.54
C PHE A 109 -7.22 -6.58 9.05
N GLU A 110 -7.50 -6.96 10.29
CA GLU A 110 -8.83 -6.87 10.89
C GLU A 110 -9.23 -5.41 11.13
N ALA A 111 -8.30 -4.62 11.67
CA ALA A 111 -8.56 -3.20 11.96
C ALA A 111 -8.77 -2.39 10.68
N VAL A 112 -7.96 -2.64 9.66
CA VAL A 112 -8.09 -1.96 8.37
C VAL A 112 -9.36 -2.40 7.65
N ALA A 113 -9.68 -3.69 7.62
CA ALA A 113 -10.90 -4.19 6.99
C ALA A 113 -12.14 -3.56 7.64
N ALA A 114 -12.18 -3.50 8.97
CA ALA A 114 -13.27 -2.87 9.71
C ALA A 114 -13.39 -1.37 9.38
N ALA A 115 -12.26 -0.64 9.31
CA ALA A 115 -12.25 0.79 9.02
C ALA A 115 -12.76 1.12 7.60
N VAL A 116 -12.49 0.25 6.62
CA VAL A 116 -12.95 0.44 5.23
C VAL A 116 -14.26 -0.29 4.91
N GLY A 117 -14.95 -0.82 5.93
CA GLY A 117 -16.26 -1.45 5.79
C GLY A 117 -16.25 -2.82 5.10
N ILE A 118 -15.16 -3.57 5.24
CA ILE A 118 -15.06 -4.93 4.71
C ILE A 118 -15.39 -5.95 5.79
N ASP A 119 -16.47 -6.70 5.58
CA ASP A 119 -16.80 -7.85 6.41
C ASP A 119 -15.86 -9.01 6.09
N LEU A 120 -14.96 -9.31 7.02
CA LEU A 120 -14.13 -10.50 6.92
C LEU A 120 -14.99 -11.73 7.24
N PRO A 121 -14.98 -12.77 6.39
CA PRO A 121 -15.72 -13.98 6.69
C PRO A 121 -15.20 -14.61 7.99
N PRO A 122 -16.08 -15.19 8.83
CA PRO A 122 -15.76 -15.70 10.18
C PRO A 122 -14.81 -16.90 10.20
N PHE A 123 -14.36 -17.37 9.07
CA PHE A 123 -13.50 -18.54 8.95
C PHE A 123 -12.03 -18.16 8.97
N GLY A 124 -11.36 -18.53 10.03
CA GLY A 124 -9.95 -18.40 10.42
C GLY A 124 -8.83 -18.67 9.43
N ALA A 125 -9.11 -18.83 8.15
CA ALA A 125 -8.13 -18.67 7.10
C ALA A 125 -8.05 -17.17 6.81
N ARG A 126 -6.94 -16.52 7.16
CA ARG A 126 -6.58 -15.16 6.73
C ARG A 126 -6.75 -15.06 5.22
N ARG A 127 -7.96 -14.81 4.76
CA ARG A 127 -8.18 -14.53 3.36
C ARG A 127 -7.64 -13.13 3.12
N LEU A 128 -6.66 -13.07 2.26
CA LEU A 128 -6.21 -11.80 1.72
C LEU A 128 -7.44 -11.19 1.01
N TRP A 129 -7.98 -10.12 1.56
CA TRP A 129 -9.14 -9.44 1.01
C TRP A 129 -8.77 -8.42 -0.08
N ALA A 130 -7.48 -8.07 -0.19
CA ALA A 130 -6.97 -7.30 -1.31
C ALA A 130 -6.21 -8.23 -2.28
N THR A 131 -6.42 -8.03 -3.56
CA THR A 131 -5.80 -8.82 -4.63
C THR A 131 -4.45 -8.26 -5.05
N SER A 132 -4.08 -7.05 -4.56
CA SER A 132 -2.79 -6.42 -4.82
C SER A 132 -2.19 -5.81 -3.56
N SER A 133 -0.87 -5.67 -3.54
CA SER A 133 -0.17 -4.95 -2.48
C SER A 133 -0.59 -3.48 -2.41
N PHE A 134 -0.93 -2.86 -3.55
CA PHE A 134 -1.45 -1.50 -3.60
C PHE A 134 -2.82 -1.37 -2.95
N GLY A 135 -3.67 -2.38 -3.05
CA GLY A 135 -4.95 -2.42 -2.34
C GLY A 135 -4.76 -2.33 -0.82
N TYR A 136 -3.78 -3.06 -0.28
CA TYR A 136 -3.43 -2.98 1.15
C TYR A 136 -2.87 -1.60 1.54
N MET A 137 -2.00 -1.02 0.69
CA MET A 137 -1.46 0.32 0.92
C MET A 137 -2.58 1.36 0.94
N ALA A 138 -3.49 1.32 -0.02
CA ALA A 138 -4.61 2.25 -0.13
C ALA A 138 -5.57 2.12 1.05
N ALA A 139 -5.92 0.90 1.46
CA ALA A 139 -6.79 0.66 2.60
C ALA A 139 -6.16 1.14 3.92
N LEU A 140 -4.85 0.97 4.11
CA LEU A 140 -4.16 1.51 5.28
C LEU A 140 -4.16 3.04 5.28
N LEU A 141 -3.89 3.68 4.13
CA LEU A 141 -3.95 5.13 4.00
C LEU A 141 -5.35 5.68 4.34
N LEU A 142 -6.39 5.03 3.83
CA LEU A 142 -7.79 5.37 4.15
C LEU A 142 -8.06 5.26 5.64
N THR A 143 -7.61 4.18 6.28
CA THR A 143 -7.78 3.98 7.72
C THR A 143 -7.12 5.11 8.52
N GLU A 144 -5.89 5.46 8.19
CA GLU A 144 -5.16 6.55 8.85
C GLU A 144 -5.80 7.92 8.60
N HIS A 145 -6.33 8.15 7.40
CA HIS A 145 -7.04 9.38 7.06
C HIS A 145 -8.35 9.50 7.85
N LEU A 146 -9.14 8.44 7.94
CA LEU A 146 -10.36 8.41 8.77
C LEU A 146 -10.07 8.65 10.24
N GLN A 147 -9.00 8.04 10.78
CA GLN A 147 -8.58 8.28 12.16
C GLN A 147 -8.19 9.74 12.41
N ALA A 148 -7.49 10.37 11.47
CA ALA A 148 -7.13 11.78 11.56
C ALA A 148 -8.38 12.68 11.56
N LEU A 149 -9.34 12.41 10.65
CA LEU A 149 -10.61 13.17 10.62
C LEU A 149 -11.41 13.02 11.91
N GLN A 150 -11.43 11.82 12.52
CA GLN A 150 -12.10 11.58 13.80
C GLN A 150 -11.43 12.35 14.93
N ALA A 151 -10.09 12.32 15.00
CA ALA A 151 -9.33 13.06 16.01
C ALA A 151 -9.54 14.57 15.90
N ASP A 152 -9.57 15.13 14.69
CA ASP A 152 -9.84 16.53 14.43
C ASP A 152 -11.26 16.92 14.87
N ALA A 153 -12.25 16.05 14.60
CA ALA A 153 -13.64 16.28 15.01
C ALA A 153 -13.83 16.22 16.54
N GLU A 154 -13.12 15.33 17.24
CA GLU A 154 -13.12 15.24 18.70
C GLU A 154 -12.49 16.49 19.32
N THR A 155 -11.34 16.93 18.80
CA THR A 155 -10.67 18.15 19.24
C THR A 155 -11.55 19.40 19.03
N ALA A 156 -12.23 19.50 17.90
CA ALA A 156 -13.15 20.60 17.64
C ALA A 156 -14.33 20.64 18.63
N LYS A 157 -14.86 19.49 19.04
CA LYS A 157 -15.90 19.37 20.05
C LYS A 157 -15.40 19.82 21.44
N GLU A 158 -14.20 19.39 21.84
CA GLU A 158 -13.59 19.75 23.13
C GLU A 158 -13.34 21.26 23.24
N LEU A 159 -13.00 21.92 22.12
CA LEU A 159 -12.74 23.36 22.06
C LEU A 159 -14.01 24.22 21.87
N ASP A 160 -15.20 23.60 21.83
CA ASP A 160 -16.51 24.26 21.58
C ASP A 160 -16.50 25.15 20.32
N ILE A 161 -15.73 24.73 19.32
CA ILE A 161 -15.65 25.42 18.04
C ILE A 161 -16.86 24.99 17.20
N SER A 162 -17.98 25.69 17.39
CA SER A 162 -19.24 25.43 16.66
C SER A 162 -19.20 25.82 15.19
N ALA A 163 -18.12 26.38 14.72
CA ALA A 163 -17.90 26.77 13.33
C ALA A 163 -16.52 26.31 12.87
N VAL A 164 -16.33 25.02 12.64
CA VAL A 164 -15.28 24.60 11.71
C VAL A 164 -15.75 25.03 10.33
N PRO A 165 -15.06 25.95 9.63
CA PRO A 165 -15.43 26.31 8.27
C PRO A 165 -15.47 25.02 7.45
N SER A 166 -16.54 24.79 6.71
CA SER A 166 -16.74 23.59 5.89
C SER A 166 -15.59 23.31 4.90
N ASP A 167 -14.79 24.34 4.62
CA ASP A 167 -13.61 24.25 3.73
C ASP A 167 -12.27 24.00 4.43
N ALA A 168 -12.18 24.14 5.76
CA ALA A 168 -10.91 24.03 6.48
C ALA A 168 -10.69 22.67 7.16
N SER A 169 -11.72 21.83 7.28
CA SER A 169 -11.66 20.58 8.05
C SER A 169 -11.34 19.33 7.23
N GLN A 170 -11.15 19.44 5.94
CA GLN A 170 -10.60 18.32 5.20
C GLN A 170 -9.10 18.31 5.41
N ALA A 171 -8.61 17.45 6.29
CA ALA A 171 -7.19 17.15 6.39
C ALA A 171 -6.70 16.83 4.98
N ALA A 172 -6.20 17.86 4.29
CA ALA A 172 -5.87 17.78 2.89
C ALA A 172 -4.80 16.69 2.72
N CYS A 173 -5.19 15.58 2.16
CA CYS A 173 -4.33 14.45 1.85
C CYS A 173 -4.23 14.29 0.33
N GLU A 174 -3.02 14.11 -0.16
CA GLU A 174 -2.77 13.77 -1.56
C GLU A 174 -2.14 12.38 -1.65
N LEU A 175 -2.66 11.57 -2.55
CA LEU A 175 -2.07 10.29 -2.93
C LEU A 175 -1.52 10.36 -4.35
N HIS A 176 -0.22 10.25 -4.47
CA HIS A 176 0.50 10.15 -5.74
C HIS A 176 0.76 8.68 -6.08
N LEU A 177 0.51 8.28 -7.32
CA LEU A 177 0.84 6.95 -7.82
C LEU A 177 2.00 7.07 -8.81
N ARG A 178 3.09 6.32 -8.59
CA ARG A 178 4.28 6.32 -9.43
C ARG A 178 4.76 4.89 -9.66
N GLY A 179 5.17 4.57 -10.88
CA GLY A 179 5.60 3.22 -11.24
C GLY A 179 4.52 2.15 -11.02
N VAL A 180 3.26 2.58 -10.97
CA VAL A 180 2.10 1.73 -10.89
C VAL A 180 1.56 1.59 -12.29
N GLU A 181 1.87 0.49 -12.96
CA GLU A 181 1.20 0.20 -14.22
C GLU A 181 -0.26 -0.13 -13.93
N LEU A 182 -1.13 0.70 -14.46
CA LEU A 182 -2.58 0.51 -14.46
C LEU A 182 -3.15 -0.02 -15.79
N PRO A 183 -2.35 -0.50 -16.78
CA PRO A 183 -2.90 -0.86 -18.07
C PRO A 183 -3.81 -2.06 -17.95
N ILE A 184 -5.00 -1.85 -18.40
CA ILE A 184 -5.97 -2.88 -18.68
C ILE A 184 -5.42 -3.69 -19.87
N GLY A 185 -5.00 -4.93 -19.62
CA GLY A 185 -4.91 -5.86 -20.75
C GLY A 185 -3.63 -6.62 -20.98
N THR A 186 -2.54 -6.44 -20.24
CA THR A 186 -1.28 -7.13 -20.57
C THR A 186 -1.00 -8.42 -19.80
N TRP A 187 -1.54 -8.57 -18.59
CA TRP A 187 -1.29 -9.77 -17.76
C TRP A 187 -2.54 -10.18 -16.99
N ARG A 188 -2.83 -11.48 -16.95
CA ARG A 188 -4.00 -12.05 -16.24
C ARG A 188 -4.08 -11.65 -14.76
N GLU A 189 -2.95 -11.46 -14.10
CA GLU A 189 -2.89 -11.02 -12.70
C GLU A 189 -3.49 -9.63 -12.51
N ARG A 190 -3.25 -8.71 -13.42
CA ARG A 190 -3.68 -7.31 -13.29
C ARG A 190 -5.17 -7.10 -13.51
N ILE A 191 -5.84 -8.05 -14.20
CA ILE A 191 -7.30 -8.04 -14.33
C ILE A 191 -7.98 -8.10 -12.95
N TRP A 192 -7.36 -8.76 -11.98
CA TRP A 192 -7.88 -8.86 -10.63
C TRP A 192 -7.38 -7.75 -9.71
N GLU A 193 -6.21 -7.23 -9.95
CA GLU A 193 -5.58 -6.18 -9.12
C GLU A 193 -6.23 -4.82 -9.35
N TRP A 194 -6.51 -4.49 -10.60
CA TRP A 194 -7.07 -3.20 -10.98
C TRP A 194 -8.43 -2.89 -10.34
N PRO A 195 -9.45 -3.74 -10.40
CA PRO A 195 -10.74 -3.45 -9.78
C PRO A 195 -10.61 -3.21 -8.27
N ASN A 196 -9.72 -3.94 -7.61
CA ASN A 196 -9.47 -3.78 -6.20
C ASN A 196 -8.82 -2.42 -5.89
N LEU A 197 -7.78 -2.03 -6.62
CA LEU A 197 -7.15 -0.72 -6.44
C LEU A 197 -8.12 0.40 -6.79
N ALA A 198 -8.86 0.30 -7.91
CA ALA A 198 -9.84 1.30 -8.33
C ALA A 198 -10.94 1.52 -7.28
N TYR A 199 -11.39 0.45 -6.62
CA TYR A 199 -12.33 0.55 -5.50
C TYR A 199 -11.79 1.43 -4.37
N TYR A 200 -10.55 1.20 -3.92
CA TYR A 200 -9.93 2.01 -2.85
C TYR A 200 -9.63 3.44 -3.28
N LEU A 201 -9.24 3.66 -4.53
CA LEU A 201 -9.06 5.01 -5.06
C LEU A 201 -10.38 5.77 -5.12
N GLY A 202 -11.48 5.09 -5.48
CA GLY A 202 -12.83 5.66 -5.43
C GLY A 202 -13.24 6.05 -4.02
N LEU A 203 -13.01 5.18 -3.02
CA LEU A 203 -13.25 5.51 -1.60
C LEU A 203 -12.39 6.70 -1.14
N ALA A 204 -11.10 6.71 -1.52
CA ALA A 204 -10.19 7.80 -1.18
C ALA A 204 -10.69 9.15 -1.72
N THR A 205 -11.12 9.17 -2.98
CA THR A 205 -11.70 10.38 -3.59
C THR A 205 -12.98 10.80 -2.87
N GLY A 206 -13.85 9.86 -2.52
CA GLY A 206 -15.08 10.13 -1.76
C GLY A 206 -14.82 10.70 -0.35
N LEU A 207 -13.67 10.41 0.23
CA LEU A 207 -13.22 10.93 1.53
C LEU A 207 -12.34 12.20 1.40
N GLY A 208 -12.27 12.81 0.21
CA GLY A 208 -11.54 14.05 -0.01
C GLY A 208 -10.04 13.90 -0.21
N ILE A 209 -9.52 12.67 -0.39
CA ILE A 209 -8.12 12.46 -0.76
C ILE A 209 -7.96 12.76 -2.25
N ARG A 210 -7.09 13.69 -2.58
CA ARG A 210 -6.75 14.02 -3.97
C ARG A 210 -5.84 12.95 -4.57
N ILE A 211 -6.27 12.30 -5.65
CA ILE A 211 -5.46 11.33 -6.38
C ILE A 211 -4.68 12.04 -7.47
N VAL A 212 -3.37 11.85 -7.48
CA VAL A 212 -2.45 12.42 -8.48
C VAL A 212 -1.83 11.27 -9.28
N LEU A 213 -2.23 11.16 -10.52
CA LEU A 213 -1.69 10.18 -11.46
C LEU A 213 -0.48 10.75 -12.20
N PRO A 214 0.45 9.88 -12.68
CA PRO A 214 1.50 10.34 -13.56
C PRO A 214 0.89 10.94 -14.83
N GLU A 215 1.50 12.00 -15.33
CA GLU A 215 1.16 12.50 -16.66
C GLU A 215 1.50 11.38 -17.66
N SER A 216 0.52 11.04 -18.50
CA SER A 216 0.76 10.11 -19.60
C SER A 216 1.72 10.77 -20.57
N GLY A 217 2.96 10.27 -20.63
CA GLY A 217 3.89 10.64 -21.68
C GLY A 217 3.42 10.08 -23.04
#